data_d52614356f78bb116547d561701bc5ab
#
_entry.id   d52614356f78bb116547d561701bc5ab
#
_cell.length_a   1.000
_cell.length_b   1.000
_cell.length_c   1.000
_cell.angle_alpha   90.00
_cell.angle_beta   90.00
_cell.angle_gamma   90.00
#
_symmetry.space_group_name_H-M   'P 1'
#
loop_
_entity.id
_entity.type
_entity.pdbx_description
1 polymer ?
#
loop_
_entity_poly.entity_id
_entity_poly.type
_entity_poly.pdbx_seq_one_letter_code
_entity_poly.pdbx_strand_id
1 'polypeptide(L)'
;MFEIKKICCIGAGYVGGPTCSVIAHMCPEIRVTVVDINESRINAWNSPTLPIYEPGLKEVVESCRGKNLFFSTNIDDAIKEADLVFISVNTPTKTYGMGKGRAADLKYIEACARRIVQNSHGYKIVTEKSTVPVRAAESIRRIFDANTKPNLNLQVLSNPEFLAEGTAIKDLKNPDRVLIGGDETPEGQRAVQALCAVYEHWVPREKILTTNTWSSELSKLTANAFLAQRISSINSISALCEATGADVEEVATAIGMDQRIGNKFLKASVGFGGSCFQKDVLNLVYLCEALNLPEVARYWQQVIDMNDYQRRRFASRIIDSLFNTVTDKKIAILGFAFKKDTGDTRESSSIYISKYLMDEGAHLHIYDPKVPREQIVVDLSHPGVSKDDQVARLVTISKDPYEACDGAHAVVICTEWDMFKDGRRVLDGLHNELQTIGFQIETIGKKVSSKRIPYAPSGEIPKFSLQDMPNKKPRV
;
A
#
# COMPACT_ATOMS: atom_id res chain seq x y z
N MET A 1 -5.52 7.67 36.98
CA MET A 1 -5.27 7.18 35.61
C MET A 1 -4.07 7.95 35.08
N PHE A 2 -3.14 7.36 34.34
CA PHE A 2 -2.04 8.10 33.70
C PHE A 2 -2.61 8.93 32.55
N GLU A 3 -2.39 10.24 32.56
CA GLU A 3 -2.93 11.18 31.56
C GLU A 3 -1.83 11.53 30.56
N ILE A 4 -2.11 11.35 29.28
CA ILE A 4 -1.20 11.69 28.17
C ILE A 4 -1.45 13.16 27.78
N LYS A 5 -0.45 14.01 28.00
CA LYS A 5 -0.46 15.44 27.64
C LYS A 5 0.48 15.79 26.49
N LYS A 6 1.54 14.99 26.32
CA LYS A 6 2.55 15.20 25.29
C LYS A 6 2.80 13.91 24.52
N ILE A 7 2.64 13.97 23.21
CA ILE A 7 2.89 12.88 22.29
C ILE A 7 4.09 13.22 21.39
N CYS A 8 5.04 12.29 21.29
CA CYS A 8 6.09 12.30 20.28
C CYS A 8 5.79 11.23 19.25
N CYS A 9 5.87 11.55 17.96
CA CYS A 9 5.79 10.55 16.88
C CYS A 9 7.11 10.54 16.12
N ILE A 10 7.80 9.40 16.14
CA ILE A 10 9.04 9.21 15.39
C ILE A 10 8.69 8.64 14.01
N GLY A 11 8.90 9.46 12.98
CA GLY A 11 8.56 9.17 11.58
C GLY A 11 7.44 10.07 11.06
N ALA A 12 7.79 11.02 10.20
CA ALA A 12 6.89 11.98 9.55
C ALA A 12 6.42 11.47 8.16
N GLY A 13 6.20 10.17 8.04
CA GLY A 13 5.70 9.51 6.82
C GLY A 13 4.19 9.50 6.72
N TYR A 14 3.69 8.65 5.82
CA TYR A 14 2.26 8.55 5.46
C TYR A 14 1.35 8.09 6.62
N VAL A 15 1.88 7.41 7.62
CA VAL A 15 1.14 7.03 8.82
C VAL A 15 1.30 8.09 9.92
N GLY A 16 2.54 8.41 10.29
CA GLY A 16 2.81 9.29 11.44
C GLY A 16 2.29 10.72 11.26
N GLY A 17 2.53 11.33 10.08
CA GLY A 17 2.09 12.68 9.79
C GLY A 17 0.58 12.86 9.87
N PRO A 18 -0.22 12.17 9.05
CA PRO A 18 -1.68 12.26 9.08
C PRO A 18 -2.30 11.86 10.43
N THR A 19 -1.87 10.74 11.01
CA THR A 19 -2.40 10.27 12.31
C THR A 19 -2.20 11.31 13.41
N CYS A 20 -0.99 11.84 13.54
CA CYS A 20 -0.67 12.84 14.55
C CYS A 20 -1.36 14.18 14.29
N SER A 21 -1.56 14.54 13.03
CA SER A 21 -2.33 15.73 12.68
C SER A 21 -3.81 15.61 13.10
N VAL A 22 -4.42 14.44 12.90
CA VAL A 22 -5.80 14.18 13.36
C VAL A 22 -5.87 14.14 14.88
N ILE A 23 -4.92 13.49 15.58
CA ILE A 23 -4.88 13.49 17.05
C ILE A 23 -4.81 14.95 17.58
N ALA A 24 -3.91 15.77 17.05
CA ALA A 24 -3.79 17.16 17.46
C ALA A 24 -5.06 17.98 17.17
N HIS A 25 -5.75 17.68 16.06
CA HIS A 25 -7.00 18.33 15.70
C HIS A 25 -8.16 17.95 16.63
N MET A 26 -8.22 16.68 17.05
CA MET A 26 -9.29 16.15 17.89
C MET A 26 -9.06 16.36 19.39
N CYS A 27 -7.80 16.56 19.79
CA CYS A 27 -7.36 16.75 21.19
C CYS A 27 -6.54 18.05 21.31
N PRO A 28 -7.17 19.22 21.31
CA PRO A 28 -6.46 20.51 21.35
C PRO A 28 -5.56 20.72 22.58
N GLU A 29 -5.86 20.03 23.68
CA GLU A 29 -5.12 20.05 24.95
C GLU A 29 -3.84 19.20 24.91
N ILE A 30 -3.71 18.27 23.95
CA ILE A 30 -2.55 17.42 23.82
C ILE A 30 -1.54 18.07 22.88
N ARG A 31 -0.30 18.24 23.36
CA ARG A 31 0.81 18.66 22.50
C ARG A 31 1.36 17.48 21.72
N VAL A 32 1.35 17.57 20.41
CA VAL A 32 1.84 16.53 19.49
C VAL A 32 3.06 17.04 18.74
N THR A 33 4.20 16.35 18.86
CA THR A 33 5.43 16.65 18.14
C THR A 33 5.81 15.48 17.23
N VAL A 34 5.74 15.68 15.93
CA VAL A 34 6.16 14.71 14.92
C VAL A 34 7.62 14.97 14.56
N VAL A 35 8.47 13.96 14.66
CA VAL A 35 9.90 14.09 14.41
C VAL A 35 10.39 13.12 13.33
N ASP A 36 11.36 13.59 12.54
CA ASP A 36 11.99 12.77 11.50
C ASP A 36 13.45 13.19 11.33
N ILE A 37 14.32 12.26 10.93
CA ILE A 37 15.72 12.55 10.59
C ILE A 37 15.86 13.29 9.25
N ASN A 38 14.83 13.23 8.41
CA ASN A 38 14.81 13.86 7.09
C ASN A 38 14.36 15.33 7.20
N GLU A 39 15.35 16.22 7.18
CA GLU A 39 15.13 17.65 7.31
C GLU A 39 14.25 18.22 6.18
N SER A 40 14.44 17.79 4.94
CA SER A 40 13.63 18.27 3.82
C SER A 40 12.16 17.89 3.96
N ARG A 41 11.86 16.72 4.51
CA ARG A 41 10.49 16.28 4.84
C ARG A 41 9.89 17.14 5.95
N ILE A 42 10.63 17.41 7.02
CA ILE A 42 10.18 18.27 8.11
C ILE A 42 9.94 19.71 7.61
N ASN A 43 10.83 20.23 6.77
CA ASN A 43 10.65 21.54 6.16
C ASN A 43 9.39 21.61 5.29
N ALA A 44 9.09 20.54 4.52
CA ALA A 44 7.86 20.45 3.76
C ALA A 44 6.61 20.42 4.66
N TRP A 45 6.62 19.68 5.77
CA TRP A 45 5.52 19.70 6.76
C TRP A 45 5.32 21.09 7.39
N ASN A 46 6.36 21.88 7.53
CA ASN A 46 6.32 23.26 8.04
C ASN A 46 5.98 24.30 6.96
N SER A 47 5.90 23.92 5.69
CA SER A 47 5.60 24.79 4.55
C SER A 47 4.10 24.74 4.14
N PRO A 48 3.65 25.62 3.25
CA PRO A 48 2.32 25.54 2.65
C PRO A 48 2.10 24.31 1.75
N THR A 49 3.20 23.70 1.26
CA THR A 49 3.17 22.50 0.40
C THR A 49 3.59 21.29 1.21
N LEU A 50 2.62 20.47 1.59
CA LEU A 50 2.87 19.28 2.40
C LEU A 50 3.60 18.20 1.58
N PRO A 51 4.43 17.34 2.24
CA PRO A 51 5.18 16.29 1.55
C PRO A 51 4.31 15.09 1.12
N ILE A 52 3.03 15.10 1.48
CA ILE A 52 2.06 14.03 1.23
C ILE A 52 0.79 14.66 0.69
N TYR A 53 0.29 14.14 -0.43
CA TYR A 53 -1.04 14.46 -0.92
C TYR A 53 -2.07 13.49 -0.33
N GLU A 54 -3.02 14.06 0.40
CA GLU A 54 -4.16 13.32 0.97
C GLU A 54 -5.36 14.29 1.10
N PRO A 55 -6.56 13.92 0.61
CA PRO A 55 -7.74 14.78 0.73
C PRO A 55 -8.03 15.19 2.19
N GLY A 56 -8.17 16.49 2.44
CA GLY A 56 -8.47 17.05 3.76
C GLY A 56 -7.28 17.16 4.73
N LEU A 57 -6.08 16.71 4.35
CA LEU A 57 -4.92 16.74 5.23
C LEU A 57 -4.43 18.17 5.47
N LYS A 58 -4.40 18.99 4.41
CA LYS A 58 -3.90 20.35 4.50
C LYS A 58 -4.68 21.18 5.53
N GLU A 59 -5.98 21.12 5.46
CA GLU A 59 -6.89 21.84 6.37
C GLU A 59 -6.69 21.40 7.83
N VAL A 60 -6.52 20.11 8.06
CA VAL A 60 -6.26 19.56 9.40
C VAL A 60 -4.93 20.06 9.93
N VAL A 61 -3.85 19.99 9.14
CA VAL A 61 -2.51 20.45 9.54
C VAL A 61 -2.52 21.96 9.83
N GLU A 62 -3.08 22.76 8.94
CA GLU A 62 -3.12 24.22 9.09
C GLU A 62 -3.94 24.66 10.32
N SER A 63 -4.94 23.91 10.71
CA SER A 63 -5.73 24.21 11.91
C SER A 63 -4.96 24.06 13.22
N CYS A 64 -3.96 23.19 13.29
CA CYS A 64 -3.23 22.77 14.50
C CYS A 64 -1.77 23.20 14.53
N ARG A 65 -1.11 23.32 13.35
CA ARG A 65 0.34 23.60 13.23
C ARG A 65 0.69 24.91 13.91
N GLY A 66 1.72 24.89 14.76
CA GLY A 66 2.17 26.04 15.55
C GLY A 66 1.33 26.31 16.80
N LYS A 67 0.23 25.56 17.03
CA LYS A 67 -0.57 25.62 18.26
C LYS A 67 -0.24 24.45 19.18
N ASN A 68 -0.71 23.26 18.83
CA ASN A 68 -0.45 22.03 19.55
C ASN A 68 0.17 20.92 18.66
N LEU A 69 0.35 21.17 17.35
CA LEU A 69 1.04 20.29 16.39
C LEU A 69 2.36 20.92 15.94
N PHE A 70 3.46 20.19 16.09
CA PHE A 70 4.79 20.64 15.75
C PHE A 70 5.54 19.58 14.94
N PHE A 71 6.37 20.02 13.99
CA PHE A 71 7.24 19.15 13.19
C PHE A 71 8.70 19.58 13.41
N SER A 72 9.58 18.63 13.76
CA SER A 72 10.96 18.93 14.17
C SER A 72 11.95 17.83 13.81
N THR A 73 13.19 18.16 13.67
CA THR A 73 14.32 17.22 13.61
C THR A 73 14.93 16.92 14.97
N ASN A 74 14.50 17.64 16.02
CA ASN A 74 14.99 17.44 17.39
C ASN A 74 14.30 16.27 18.08
N ILE A 75 14.75 15.05 17.74
CA ILE A 75 14.11 13.80 18.17
C ILE A 75 14.31 13.58 19.68
N ASP A 76 15.52 13.87 20.20
CA ASP A 76 15.87 13.53 21.58
C ASP A 76 15.07 14.35 22.60
N ASP A 77 14.91 15.64 22.37
CA ASP A 77 14.10 16.47 23.27
C ASP A 77 12.60 16.13 23.16
N ALA A 78 12.11 15.81 21.97
CA ALA A 78 10.73 15.35 21.80
C ALA A 78 10.46 14.04 22.55
N ILE A 79 11.41 13.08 22.55
CA ILE A 79 11.32 11.85 23.33
C ILE A 79 11.34 12.15 24.83
N LYS A 80 12.25 13.01 25.30
CA LYS A 80 12.36 13.37 26.73
C LYS A 80 11.06 13.92 27.28
N GLU A 81 10.43 14.83 26.55
CA GLU A 81 9.23 15.52 26.98
C GLU A 81 7.95 14.69 26.90
N ALA A 82 7.90 13.66 26.03
CA ALA A 82 6.67 12.92 25.74
C ALA A 82 6.25 11.99 26.87
N ASP A 83 4.95 11.88 27.11
CA ASP A 83 4.30 10.84 27.90
C ASP A 83 4.08 9.57 27.08
N LEU A 84 3.77 9.75 25.78
CA LEU A 84 3.57 8.71 24.79
C LEU A 84 4.48 8.93 23.59
N VAL A 85 5.17 7.87 23.14
CA VAL A 85 5.98 7.88 21.92
C VAL A 85 5.39 6.90 20.93
N PHE A 86 4.97 7.39 19.76
CA PHE A 86 4.63 6.55 18.61
C PHE A 86 5.88 6.24 17.78
N ILE A 87 6.09 4.96 17.47
CA ILE A 87 7.07 4.50 16.48
C ILE A 87 6.33 4.32 15.15
N SER A 88 6.54 5.26 14.21
CA SER A 88 5.86 5.29 12.92
C SER A 88 6.86 5.33 11.76
N VAL A 89 7.92 4.53 11.87
CA VAL A 89 8.99 4.44 10.89
C VAL A 89 8.72 3.36 9.85
N ASN A 90 9.41 3.44 8.71
CA ASN A 90 9.28 2.43 7.65
C ASN A 90 9.78 1.06 8.10
N THR A 91 9.08 0.02 7.64
CA THR A 91 9.45 -1.39 7.77
C THR A 91 9.61 -1.99 6.37
N PRO A 92 10.69 -1.67 5.64
CA PRO A 92 10.88 -2.16 4.28
C PRO A 92 11.11 -3.68 4.27
N THR A 93 10.87 -4.30 3.14
CA THR A 93 11.25 -5.70 2.94
C THR A 93 12.78 -5.83 2.91
N LYS A 94 13.32 -6.85 3.57
CA LYS A 94 14.75 -7.13 3.58
C LYS A 94 15.28 -7.38 2.17
N THR A 95 16.41 -6.76 1.85
CA THR A 95 17.09 -6.91 0.56
C THR A 95 18.30 -7.85 0.63
N TYR A 96 18.63 -8.37 1.82
CA TYR A 96 19.80 -9.24 2.03
C TYR A 96 19.56 -10.29 3.13
N GLY A 97 20.37 -11.31 3.15
CA GLY A 97 20.39 -12.35 4.19
C GLY A 97 19.12 -13.21 4.24
N MET A 98 18.93 -13.88 5.37
CA MET A 98 17.77 -14.73 5.62
C MET A 98 16.48 -13.89 5.58
N GLY A 99 15.46 -14.38 4.85
CA GLY A 99 14.20 -13.67 4.65
C GLY A 99 14.27 -12.57 3.57
N LYS A 100 15.35 -12.50 2.75
CA LYS A 100 15.43 -11.58 1.60
C LYS A 100 14.20 -11.67 0.72
N GLY A 101 13.63 -10.52 0.38
CA GLY A 101 12.44 -10.40 -0.48
C GLY A 101 11.10 -10.72 0.22
N ARG A 102 11.09 -11.08 1.51
CA ARG A 102 9.87 -11.46 2.26
C ARG A 102 9.79 -10.88 3.66
N ALA A 103 10.86 -11.01 4.46
CA ALA A 103 10.88 -10.54 5.84
C ALA A 103 10.91 -9.01 5.92
N ALA A 104 10.30 -8.44 6.96
CA ALA A 104 10.45 -7.03 7.29
C ALA A 104 11.85 -6.74 7.84
N ASP A 105 12.45 -5.62 7.42
CA ASP A 105 13.68 -5.09 8.01
C ASP A 105 13.34 -4.19 9.19
N LEU A 106 13.66 -4.62 10.39
CA LEU A 106 13.33 -3.95 11.64
C LEU A 106 14.42 -2.96 12.12
N LYS A 107 15.47 -2.72 11.33
CA LYS A 107 16.58 -1.85 11.74
C LYS A 107 16.16 -0.46 12.21
N TYR A 108 15.13 0.12 11.57
CA TYR A 108 14.61 1.45 11.97
C TYR A 108 13.83 1.40 13.27
N ILE A 109 13.06 0.33 13.50
CA ILE A 109 12.36 0.08 14.76
C ILE A 109 13.39 -0.09 15.91
N GLU A 110 14.40 -0.90 15.67
CA GLU A 110 15.48 -1.13 16.64
C GLU A 110 16.22 0.18 16.97
N ALA A 111 16.57 0.98 15.97
CA ALA A 111 17.20 2.27 16.17
C ALA A 111 16.33 3.23 16.99
N CYS A 112 15.01 3.26 16.73
CA CYS A 112 14.05 4.04 17.53
C CYS A 112 14.01 3.54 18.97
N ALA A 113 13.91 2.24 19.19
CA ALA A 113 13.86 1.67 20.55
C ALA A 113 15.11 2.04 21.37
N ARG A 114 16.30 1.92 20.78
CA ARG A 114 17.56 2.33 21.41
C ARG A 114 17.58 3.82 21.75
N ARG A 115 17.15 4.67 20.82
CA ARG A 115 17.09 6.12 21.03
C ARG A 115 16.07 6.50 22.11
N ILE A 116 14.93 5.83 22.16
CA ILE A 116 13.90 6.04 23.19
C ILE A 116 14.44 5.71 24.57
N VAL A 117 15.04 4.53 24.77
CA VAL A 117 15.56 4.16 26.10
C VAL A 117 16.70 5.08 26.56
N GLN A 118 17.52 5.56 25.65
CA GLN A 118 18.62 6.50 25.95
C GLN A 118 18.12 7.86 26.45
N ASN A 119 17.00 8.36 25.87
CA ASN A 119 16.48 9.70 26.14
C ASN A 119 15.26 9.72 27.07
N SER A 120 14.80 8.56 27.55
CA SER A 120 13.63 8.47 28.43
C SER A 120 14.01 8.49 29.92
N HIS A 121 13.09 9.05 30.72
CA HIS A 121 13.14 9.08 32.18
C HIS A 121 11.73 8.82 32.73
N GLY A 122 11.62 8.18 33.89
CA GLY A 122 10.35 7.94 34.56
C GLY A 122 9.44 6.96 33.82
N TYR A 123 8.13 7.16 33.95
CA TYR A 123 7.12 6.36 33.24
C TYR A 123 6.83 6.92 31.87
N LYS A 124 6.80 6.03 30.87
CA LYS A 124 6.50 6.41 29.48
C LYS A 124 5.84 5.25 28.73
N ILE A 125 4.88 5.58 27.88
CA ILE A 125 4.25 4.61 26.97
C ILE A 125 4.95 4.70 25.61
N VAL A 126 5.34 3.56 25.05
CA VAL A 126 5.91 3.43 23.70
C VAL A 126 4.98 2.58 22.88
N THR A 127 4.57 3.05 21.73
CA THR A 127 3.54 2.39 20.94
C THR A 127 4.02 2.18 19.51
N GLU A 128 3.99 0.95 19.04
CA GLU A 128 4.19 0.63 17.64
C GLU A 128 2.97 1.06 16.82
N LYS A 129 3.19 1.98 15.89
CA LYS A 129 2.18 2.42 14.93
C LYS A 129 2.43 1.83 13.55
N SER A 130 3.68 1.53 13.23
CA SER A 130 4.09 0.87 11.98
C SER A 130 3.52 -0.54 11.88
N THR A 131 3.28 -1.01 10.65
CA THR A 131 2.99 -2.43 10.42
C THR A 131 4.25 -3.25 10.63
N VAL A 132 4.22 -4.13 11.60
CA VAL A 132 5.35 -4.94 12.07
C VAL A 132 5.00 -6.43 12.05
N PRO A 133 5.98 -7.34 11.95
CA PRO A 133 5.74 -8.76 12.18
C PRO A 133 5.36 -9.03 13.65
N VAL A 134 4.66 -10.13 13.88
CA VAL A 134 4.34 -10.58 15.24
C VAL A 134 5.63 -10.75 16.06
N ARG A 135 5.62 -10.29 17.30
CA ARG A 135 6.73 -10.21 18.27
C ARG A 135 7.71 -9.05 18.06
N ALA A 136 7.36 -8.05 17.26
CA ALA A 136 8.19 -6.85 17.17
C ALA A 136 8.18 -6.08 18.50
N ALA A 137 7.04 -5.94 19.16
CA ALA A 137 6.93 -5.34 20.51
C ALA A 137 7.79 -6.08 21.55
N GLU A 138 7.86 -7.41 21.47
CA GLU A 138 8.76 -8.19 22.33
C GLU A 138 10.23 -7.84 22.08
N SER A 139 10.62 -7.62 20.82
CA SER A 139 11.98 -7.21 20.46
C SER A 139 12.31 -5.82 21.00
N ILE A 140 11.36 -4.88 20.93
CA ILE A 140 11.49 -3.54 21.53
C ILE A 140 11.66 -3.66 23.04
N ARG A 141 10.86 -4.49 23.70
CA ARG A 141 10.93 -4.72 25.13
C ARG A 141 12.27 -5.28 25.55
N ARG A 142 12.80 -6.27 24.83
CA ARG A 142 14.15 -6.82 25.09
C ARG A 142 15.24 -5.76 25.01
N ILE A 143 15.12 -4.80 24.08
CA ILE A 143 16.04 -3.66 23.99
C ILE A 143 15.92 -2.78 25.24
N PHE A 144 14.71 -2.51 25.71
CA PHE A 144 14.47 -1.71 26.91
C PHE A 144 15.03 -2.41 28.15
N ASP A 145 14.75 -3.69 28.35
CA ASP A 145 15.22 -4.49 29.48
C ASP A 145 16.76 -4.57 29.53
N ALA A 146 17.40 -4.71 28.35
CA ALA A 146 18.86 -4.73 28.25
C ALA A 146 19.53 -3.37 28.52
N ASN A 147 18.77 -2.27 28.49
CA ASN A 147 19.27 -0.91 28.67
C ASN A 147 18.54 -0.16 29.80
N THR A 148 17.97 -0.90 30.75
CA THR A 148 17.18 -0.30 31.84
C THR A 148 18.01 0.66 32.69
N LYS A 149 17.36 1.70 33.22
CA LYS A 149 17.94 2.71 34.10
C LYS A 149 17.13 2.79 35.38
N PRO A 150 17.72 3.23 36.48
CA PRO A 150 16.99 3.47 37.72
C PRO A 150 15.79 4.40 37.47
N ASN A 151 14.61 4.02 37.96
CA ASN A 151 13.35 4.77 37.83
C ASN A 151 12.79 4.89 36.42
N LEU A 152 13.30 4.12 35.43
CA LEU A 152 12.75 4.07 34.10
C LEU A 152 11.71 2.94 34.00
N ASN A 153 10.49 3.28 33.58
CA ASN A 153 9.41 2.32 33.33
C ASN A 153 8.80 2.59 31.95
N LEU A 154 9.12 1.75 30.99
CA LEU A 154 8.65 1.83 29.61
C LEU A 154 7.61 0.75 29.34
N GLN A 155 6.38 1.16 29.02
CA GLN A 155 5.31 0.24 28.62
C GLN A 155 5.25 0.18 27.09
N VAL A 156 5.19 -1.03 26.53
CA VAL A 156 5.14 -1.23 25.06
C VAL A 156 3.74 -1.64 24.66
N LEU A 157 3.14 -0.88 23.76
CA LEU A 157 1.83 -1.16 23.16
C LEU A 157 1.97 -1.38 21.63
N SER A 158 1.00 -2.10 21.06
CA SER A 158 0.77 -2.20 19.64
C SER A 158 -0.52 -1.45 19.30
N ASN A 159 -0.45 -0.46 18.40
CA ASN A 159 -1.61 0.28 17.92
C ASN A 159 -1.50 0.46 16.40
N PRO A 160 -1.68 -0.61 15.64
CA PRO A 160 -1.52 -0.58 14.20
C PRO A 160 -2.54 0.35 13.53
N GLU A 161 -2.13 0.99 12.43
CA GLU A 161 -2.99 1.89 11.67
C GLU A 161 -3.70 1.14 10.55
N PHE A 162 -5.01 1.41 10.37
CA PHE A 162 -5.86 0.80 9.36
C PHE A 162 -6.33 1.77 8.27
N LEU A 163 -5.80 2.99 8.25
CA LEU A 163 -6.13 3.97 7.21
C LEU A 163 -5.80 3.45 5.80
N ALA A 164 -6.54 3.93 4.82
CA ALA A 164 -6.24 3.72 3.41
C ALA A 164 -5.80 5.04 2.77
N GLU A 165 -4.75 5.01 1.95
CA GLU A 165 -4.30 6.17 1.17
C GLU A 165 -5.46 6.68 0.30
N GLY A 166 -5.61 8.00 0.14
CA GLY A 166 -6.74 8.63 -0.55
C GLY A 166 -7.99 8.84 0.31
N THR A 167 -8.10 8.16 1.47
CA THR A 167 -9.18 8.35 2.44
C THR A 167 -8.68 8.48 3.89
N ALA A 168 -7.37 8.64 4.08
CA ALA A 168 -6.73 8.53 5.39
C ALA A 168 -7.34 9.49 6.43
N ILE A 169 -7.61 10.73 6.07
CA ILE A 169 -8.19 11.71 7.00
C ILE A 169 -9.62 11.33 7.40
N LYS A 170 -10.41 10.82 6.46
CA LYS A 170 -11.76 10.33 6.73
C LYS A 170 -11.71 9.11 7.65
N ASP A 171 -10.82 8.17 7.37
CA ASP A 171 -10.67 6.93 8.12
C ASP A 171 -10.17 7.20 9.55
N LEU A 172 -9.24 8.15 9.73
CA LEU A 172 -8.74 8.55 11.04
C LEU A 172 -9.78 9.30 11.88
N LYS A 173 -10.61 10.15 11.26
CA LYS A 173 -11.68 10.88 11.96
C LYS A 173 -12.87 9.98 12.30
N ASN A 174 -13.16 8.98 11.46
CA ASN A 174 -14.28 8.06 11.63
C ASN A 174 -13.84 6.62 11.38
N PRO A 175 -12.98 6.06 12.25
CA PRO A 175 -12.46 4.72 12.03
C PRO A 175 -13.56 3.65 12.18
N ASP A 176 -13.44 2.58 11.39
CA ASP A 176 -14.25 1.38 11.61
C ASP A 176 -13.92 0.78 12.99
N ARG A 177 -12.65 0.79 13.37
CA ARG A 177 -12.12 0.40 14.67
C ARG A 177 -10.76 1.04 14.95
N VAL A 178 -10.45 1.17 16.23
CA VAL A 178 -9.08 1.39 16.75
C VAL A 178 -8.68 0.12 17.49
N LEU A 179 -7.49 -0.39 17.24
CA LEU A 179 -6.97 -1.59 17.88
C LEU A 179 -5.77 -1.23 18.77
N ILE A 180 -5.82 -1.65 20.03
CA ILE A 180 -4.75 -1.40 21.02
C ILE A 180 -4.40 -2.72 21.66
N GLY A 181 -3.17 -3.18 21.43
CA GLY A 181 -2.59 -4.36 22.07
C GLY A 181 -1.64 -3.99 23.20
N GLY A 182 -1.77 -4.63 24.32
CA GLY A 182 -0.87 -4.44 25.46
C GLY A 182 -0.71 -5.68 26.31
N ASP A 183 0.16 -5.60 27.29
CA ASP A 183 0.34 -6.70 28.24
C ASP A 183 -0.84 -6.84 29.19
N GLU A 184 -1.07 -8.06 29.62
CA GLU A 184 -2.11 -8.40 30.60
C GLU A 184 -1.73 -8.05 32.05
N THR A 185 -0.55 -7.45 32.25
CA THR A 185 -0.11 -6.95 33.56
C THR A 185 -0.90 -5.70 33.98
N PRO A 186 -1.00 -5.38 35.28
CA PRO A 186 -1.66 -4.18 35.77
C PRO A 186 -1.08 -2.89 35.15
N GLU A 187 0.23 -2.82 34.95
CA GLU A 187 0.96 -1.72 34.31
C GLU A 187 0.61 -1.62 32.84
N GLY A 188 0.62 -2.74 32.11
CA GLY A 188 0.24 -2.83 30.71
C GLY A 188 -1.21 -2.38 30.49
N GLN A 189 -2.13 -2.84 31.34
CA GLN A 189 -3.54 -2.45 31.26
C GLN A 189 -3.73 -0.96 31.56
N ARG A 190 -2.97 -0.37 32.46
CA ARG A 190 -2.98 1.10 32.70
C ARG A 190 -2.51 1.86 31.47
N ALA A 191 -1.47 1.37 30.79
CA ALA A 191 -0.98 1.98 29.55
C ALA A 191 -2.03 1.88 28.41
N VAL A 192 -2.68 0.71 28.26
CA VAL A 192 -3.78 0.50 27.32
C VAL A 192 -4.90 1.51 27.56
N GLN A 193 -5.37 1.65 28.83
CA GLN A 193 -6.44 2.58 29.15
C GLN A 193 -6.06 4.05 28.92
N ALA A 194 -4.79 4.41 29.15
CA ALA A 194 -4.32 5.77 28.87
C ALA A 194 -4.36 6.09 27.36
N LEU A 195 -4.00 5.14 26.50
CA LEU A 195 -4.12 5.33 25.05
C LEU A 195 -5.57 5.27 24.57
N CYS A 196 -6.43 4.43 25.16
CA CYS A 196 -7.87 4.44 24.91
C CYS A 196 -8.45 5.83 25.15
N ALA A 197 -8.11 6.46 26.29
CA ALA A 197 -8.61 7.79 26.65
C ALA A 197 -8.27 8.87 25.60
N VAL A 198 -7.12 8.77 24.92
CA VAL A 198 -6.79 9.67 23.82
C VAL A 198 -7.78 9.50 22.66
N TYR A 199 -8.04 8.26 22.25
CA TYR A 199 -8.98 8.01 21.13
C TYR A 199 -10.43 8.29 21.49
N GLU A 200 -10.84 8.13 22.74
CA GLU A 200 -12.21 8.38 23.23
C GLU A 200 -12.66 9.85 23.05
N HIS A 201 -11.74 10.78 22.78
CA HIS A 201 -12.10 12.16 22.42
C HIS A 201 -12.96 12.25 21.14
N TRP A 202 -12.84 11.28 20.22
CA TRP A 202 -13.61 11.30 18.96
C TRP A 202 -14.08 9.93 18.49
N VAL A 203 -13.60 8.84 19.07
CA VAL A 203 -13.98 7.48 18.69
C VAL A 203 -14.85 6.89 19.78
N PRO A 204 -16.07 6.41 19.46
CA PRO A 204 -16.92 5.72 20.41
C PRO A 204 -16.22 4.51 21.03
N ARG A 205 -16.41 4.28 22.33
CA ARG A 205 -15.69 3.24 23.10
C ARG A 205 -15.87 1.83 22.52
N GLU A 206 -17.02 1.53 21.95
CA GLU A 206 -17.35 0.25 21.33
C GLU A 206 -16.52 -0.03 20.05
N LYS A 207 -15.93 0.99 19.46
CA LYS A 207 -15.00 0.88 18.32
C LYS A 207 -13.53 0.76 18.74
N ILE A 208 -13.21 0.91 20.01
CA ILE A 208 -11.85 0.76 20.53
C ILE A 208 -11.68 -0.65 21.09
N LEU A 209 -10.99 -1.49 20.32
CA LEU A 209 -10.76 -2.89 20.66
C LEU A 209 -9.43 -3.03 21.40
N THR A 210 -9.44 -3.74 22.52
CA THR A 210 -8.23 -4.04 23.28
C THR A 210 -7.92 -5.53 23.24
N THR A 211 -6.65 -5.87 23.00
CA THR A 211 -6.18 -7.24 22.90
C THR A 211 -4.81 -7.39 23.54
N ASN A 212 -4.25 -8.62 23.56
CA ASN A 212 -2.83 -8.76 23.82
C ASN A 212 -2.00 -8.24 22.62
N THR A 213 -0.74 -7.95 22.85
CA THR A 213 0.15 -7.33 21.87
C THR A 213 0.29 -8.15 20.59
N TRP A 214 0.47 -9.48 20.71
CA TRP A 214 0.69 -10.35 19.56
C TRP A 214 -0.55 -10.47 18.66
N SER A 215 -1.74 -10.53 19.26
CA SER A 215 -3.00 -10.52 18.50
C SER A 215 -3.19 -9.21 17.74
N SER A 216 -2.80 -8.08 18.34
CA SER A 216 -2.85 -6.77 17.68
C SER A 216 -1.93 -6.72 16.46
N GLU A 217 -0.66 -7.12 16.60
CA GLU A 217 0.33 -7.16 15.52
C GLU A 217 -0.15 -8.07 14.38
N LEU A 218 -0.59 -9.31 14.70
CA LEU A 218 -1.07 -10.25 13.71
C LEU A 218 -2.34 -9.76 12.99
N SER A 219 -3.24 -9.08 13.71
CA SER A 219 -4.49 -8.56 13.14
C SER A 219 -4.25 -7.59 11.98
N LYS A 220 -3.22 -6.75 12.06
CA LYS A 220 -2.89 -5.82 10.98
C LYS A 220 -2.41 -6.55 9.72
N LEU A 221 -1.47 -7.49 9.86
CA LEU A 221 -0.98 -8.30 8.74
C LEU A 221 -2.13 -9.10 8.11
N THR A 222 -2.94 -9.73 8.95
CA THR A 222 -4.09 -10.54 8.51
C THR A 222 -5.11 -9.69 7.77
N ALA A 223 -5.45 -8.50 8.28
CA ALA A 223 -6.40 -7.60 7.61
C ALA A 223 -5.93 -7.24 6.19
N ASN A 224 -4.67 -6.84 6.03
CA ASN A 224 -4.11 -6.53 4.71
C ASN A 224 -4.05 -7.75 3.80
N ALA A 225 -3.72 -8.94 4.34
CA ALA A 225 -3.70 -10.18 3.58
C ALA A 225 -5.10 -10.58 3.08
N PHE A 226 -6.14 -10.46 3.92
CA PHE A 226 -7.53 -10.72 3.51
C PHE A 226 -8.03 -9.74 2.45
N LEU A 227 -7.69 -8.46 2.56
CA LEU A 227 -8.04 -7.48 1.53
C LEU A 227 -7.37 -7.79 0.18
N ALA A 228 -6.07 -8.12 0.20
CA ALA A 228 -5.33 -8.55 -0.99
C ALA A 228 -5.91 -9.84 -1.59
N GLN A 229 -6.24 -10.83 -0.74
CA GLN A 229 -6.87 -12.08 -1.15
C GLN A 229 -8.20 -11.85 -1.87
N ARG A 230 -9.06 -10.94 -1.37
CA ARG A 230 -10.33 -10.62 -2.02
C ARG A 230 -10.12 -10.09 -3.44
N ILE A 231 -9.13 -9.22 -3.65
CA ILE A 231 -8.79 -8.72 -4.99
C ILE A 231 -8.26 -9.85 -5.87
N SER A 232 -7.33 -10.66 -5.38
CA SER A 232 -6.82 -11.82 -6.13
C SER A 232 -7.92 -12.82 -6.45
N SER A 233 -8.86 -13.05 -5.54
CA SER A 233 -10.00 -13.94 -5.75
C SER A 233 -10.89 -13.46 -6.89
N ILE A 234 -11.34 -12.19 -6.87
CA ILE A 234 -12.20 -11.68 -7.94
C ILE A 234 -11.44 -11.55 -9.28
N ASN A 235 -10.14 -11.28 -9.25
CA ASN A 235 -9.31 -11.29 -10.45
C ASN A 235 -9.18 -12.70 -11.05
N SER A 236 -9.12 -13.76 -10.24
CA SER A 236 -9.15 -15.13 -10.72
C SER A 236 -10.49 -15.47 -11.39
N ILE A 237 -11.59 -15.01 -10.81
CA ILE A 237 -12.94 -15.18 -11.39
C ILE A 237 -13.07 -14.37 -12.69
N SER A 238 -12.43 -13.19 -12.79
CA SER A 238 -12.45 -12.41 -14.04
C SER A 238 -11.85 -13.18 -15.22
N ALA A 239 -10.81 -13.97 -14.99
CA ALA A 239 -10.21 -14.82 -16.02
C ALA A 239 -11.19 -15.93 -16.47
N LEU A 240 -11.91 -16.51 -15.52
CA LEU A 240 -12.93 -17.53 -15.81
C LEU A 240 -14.13 -16.92 -16.57
N CYS A 241 -14.56 -15.72 -16.20
CA CYS A 241 -15.62 -15.00 -16.91
C CYS A 241 -15.26 -14.75 -18.38
N GLU A 242 -14.04 -14.30 -18.64
CA GLU A 242 -13.55 -14.07 -20.02
C GLU A 242 -13.56 -15.38 -20.84
N ALA A 243 -13.20 -16.51 -20.23
CA ALA A 243 -13.19 -17.82 -20.90
C ALA A 243 -14.59 -18.38 -21.17
N THR A 244 -15.55 -18.11 -20.29
CA THR A 244 -16.90 -18.70 -20.34
C THR A 244 -17.93 -17.78 -21.01
N GLY A 245 -17.69 -16.48 -21.04
CA GLY A 245 -18.64 -15.47 -21.51
C GLY A 245 -19.53 -14.89 -20.41
N ALA A 246 -19.25 -15.19 -19.14
CA ALA A 246 -19.85 -14.50 -18.01
C ALA A 246 -19.33 -13.08 -17.86
N ASP A 247 -20.02 -12.25 -17.08
CA ASP A 247 -19.62 -10.88 -16.72
C ASP A 247 -19.20 -10.85 -15.25
N VAL A 248 -17.96 -10.46 -14.98
CA VAL A 248 -17.42 -10.41 -13.61
C VAL A 248 -18.13 -9.40 -12.72
N GLU A 249 -18.67 -8.30 -13.27
CA GLU A 249 -19.40 -7.31 -12.48
C GLU A 249 -20.76 -7.86 -12.02
N GLU A 250 -21.43 -8.64 -12.88
CA GLU A 250 -22.67 -9.32 -12.51
C GLU A 250 -22.40 -10.39 -11.44
N VAL A 251 -21.34 -11.19 -11.62
CA VAL A 251 -20.93 -12.22 -10.64
C VAL A 251 -20.57 -11.55 -9.31
N ALA A 252 -19.74 -10.49 -9.32
CA ALA A 252 -19.34 -9.77 -8.12
C ALA A 252 -20.53 -9.13 -7.41
N THR A 253 -21.48 -8.58 -8.16
CA THR A 253 -22.72 -8.03 -7.61
C THR A 253 -23.56 -9.10 -6.94
N ALA A 254 -23.79 -10.23 -7.63
CA ALA A 254 -24.60 -11.32 -7.11
C ALA A 254 -24.04 -11.92 -5.80
N ILE A 255 -22.73 -12.23 -5.78
CA ILE A 255 -22.09 -12.76 -4.56
C ILE A 255 -21.95 -11.70 -3.46
N GLY A 256 -21.77 -10.42 -3.83
CA GLY A 256 -21.63 -9.31 -2.90
C GLY A 256 -22.92 -8.95 -2.16
N MET A 257 -24.08 -9.36 -2.66
CA MET A 257 -25.38 -9.23 -1.96
C MET A 257 -25.51 -10.18 -0.77
N ASP A 258 -24.77 -11.28 -0.73
CA ASP A 258 -24.70 -12.14 0.45
C ASP A 258 -23.96 -11.39 1.56
N GLN A 259 -24.64 -11.10 2.68
CA GLN A 259 -24.07 -10.37 3.82
C GLN A 259 -22.83 -11.04 4.43
N ARG A 260 -22.70 -12.36 4.30
CA ARG A 260 -21.52 -13.10 4.77
C ARG A 260 -20.28 -12.81 3.92
N ILE A 261 -20.46 -12.43 2.66
CA ILE A 261 -19.39 -12.04 1.73
C ILE A 261 -19.23 -10.52 1.71
N GLY A 262 -20.31 -9.78 1.48
CA GLY A 262 -20.32 -8.33 1.30
C GLY A 262 -19.66 -7.88 0.00
N ASN A 263 -19.96 -6.69 -0.46
CA ASN A 263 -19.59 -6.16 -1.78
C ASN A 263 -18.21 -5.46 -1.86
N LYS A 264 -17.54 -5.24 -0.72
CA LYS A 264 -16.26 -4.52 -0.69
C LYS A 264 -15.12 -5.39 -1.21
N PHE A 265 -14.19 -4.79 -1.99
CA PHE A 265 -13.00 -5.45 -2.57
C PHE A 265 -13.32 -6.59 -3.56
N LEU A 266 -14.47 -6.52 -4.24
CA LEU A 266 -14.88 -7.46 -5.29
C LEU A 266 -14.83 -6.86 -6.70
N LYS A 267 -14.08 -5.78 -6.90
CA LYS A 267 -13.90 -5.19 -8.22
C LYS A 267 -12.66 -5.75 -8.90
N ALA A 268 -12.84 -6.39 -10.06
CA ALA A 268 -11.74 -6.88 -10.86
C ALA A 268 -10.89 -5.70 -11.39
N SER A 269 -9.58 -5.91 -11.45
CA SER A 269 -8.62 -4.88 -11.82
C SER A 269 -7.37 -5.49 -12.48
N VAL A 270 -6.42 -4.64 -12.85
CA VAL A 270 -5.10 -5.07 -13.36
C VAL A 270 -4.17 -5.66 -12.30
N GLY A 271 -4.65 -5.78 -11.07
CA GLY A 271 -3.91 -6.24 -9.89
C GLY A 271 -3.80 -5.16 -8.83
N PHE A 272 -3.55 -5.58 -7.59
CA PHE A 272 -3.30 -4.65 -6.50
C PHE A 272 -1.85 -4.16 -6.49
N GLY A 273 -1.66 -2.96 -5.94
CA GLY A 273 -0.36 -2.34 -5.67
C GLY A 273 -0.37 -1.65 -4.30
N GLY A 274 0.49 -0.67 -4.14
CA GLY A 274 0.66 0.08 -2.90
C GLY A 274 1.68 -0.54 -1.96
N SER A 275 2.13 0.24 -1.00
CA SER A 275 3.23 -0.09 -0.09
C SER A 275 2.94 -1.21 0.91
N CYS A 276 1.67 -1.63 1.06
CA CYS A 276 1.24 -2.49 2.15
C CYS A 276 0.95 -3.93 1.73
N PHE A 277 0.09 -4.14 0.74
CA PHE A 277 -0.47 -5.48 0.49
C PHE A 277 0.61 -6.52 0.16
N GLN A 278 1.44 -6.26 -0.85
CA GLN A 278 2.47 -7.22 -1.25
C GLN A 278 3.46 -7.49 -0.13
N LYS A 279 3.95 -6.44 0.50
CA LYS A 279 4.90 -6.54 1.62
C LYS A 279 4.32 -7.33 2.79
N ASP A 280 3.09 -7.05 3.18
CA ASP A 280 2.49 -7.66 4.37
C ASP A 280 2.09 -9.12 4.13
N VAL A 281 1.61 -9.47 2.93
CA VAL A 281 1.37 -10.87 2.54
C VAL A 281 2.68 -11.65 2.51
N LEU A 282 3.74 -11.12 1.91
CA LEU A 282 5.04 -11.78 1.87
C LEU A 282 5.66 -11.94 3.27
N ASN A 283 5.46 -10.96 4.16
CA ASN A 283 5.87 -11.06 5.56
C ASN A 283 5.08 -12.16 6.29
N LEU A 284 3.78 -12.27 6.05
CA LEU A 284 2.95 -13.35 6.59
C LEU A 284 3.41 -14.72 6.09
N VAL A 285 3.72 -14.84 4.79
CA VAL A 285 4.30 -16.07 4.20
C VAL A 285 5.61 -16.44 4.90
N TYR A 286 6.53 -15.49 5.05
CA TYR A 286 7.80 -15.70 5.74
C TYR A 286 7.62 -16.14 7.20
N LEU A 287 6.68 -15.52 7.91
CA LEU A 287 6.34 -15.90 9.28
C LEU A 287 5.84 -17.35 9.35
N CYS A 288 4.97 -17.76 8.44
CA CYS A 288 4.48 -19.12 8.37
C CYS A 288 5.61 -20.14 8.07
N GLU A 289 6.51 -19.80 7.15
CA GLU A 289 7.70 -20.62 6.86
C GLU A 289 8.61 -20.76 8.09
N ALA A 290 8.88 -19.64 8.77
CA ALA A 290 9.72 -19.62 9.98
C ALA A 290 9.13 -20.40 11.16
N LEU A 291 7.80 -20.53 11.21
CA LEU A 291 7.07 -21.30 12.21
C LEU A 291 6.77 -22.75 11.77
N ASN A 292 7.38 -23.21 10.67
CA ASN A 292 7.17 -24.53 10.08
C ASN A 292 5.71 -24.86 9.77
N LEU A 293 5.01 -23.88 9.14
CA LEU A 293 3.62 -23.99 8.64
C LEU A 293 3.59 -23.87 7.11
N PRO A 294 4.19 -24.84 6.36
CA PRO A 294 4.40 -24.70 4.91
C PRO A 294 3.09 -24.69 4.11
N GLU A 295 2.01 -25.37 4.57
CA GLU A 295 0.71 -25.36 3.91
C GLU A 295 0.08 -23.95 3.98
N VAL A 296 0.17 -23.30 5.14
CA VAL A 296 -0.34 -21.95 5.36
C VAL A 296 0.47 -20.93 4.56
N ALA A 297 1.79 -21.10 4.51
CA ALA A 297 2.67 -20.28 3.69
C ALA A 297 2.29 -20.36 2.20
N ARG A 298 2.08 -21.58 1.66
CA ARG A 298 1.66 -21.80 0.27
C ARG A 298 0.31 -21.15 -0.03
N TYR A 299 -0.65 -21.26 0.89
CA TYR A 299 -1.95 -20.63 0.71
C TYR A 299 -1.84 -19.11 0.51
N TRP A 300 -1.10 -18.41 1.37
CA TRP A 300 -0.93 -16.97 1.26
C TRP A 300 -0.03 -16.56 0.09
N GLN A 301 0.95 -17.37 -0.29
CA GLN A 301 1.77 -17.11 -1.47
C GLN A 301 0.93 -17.06 -2.75
N GLN A 302 -0.14 -17.87 -2.85
CA GLN A 302 -1.03 -17.85 -4.02
C GLN A 302 -1.74 -16.52 -4.23
N VAL A 303 -1.90 -15.69 -3.19
CA VAL A 303 -2.45 -14.34 -3.34
C VAL A 303 -1.53 -13.47 -4.18
N ILE A 304 -0.21 -13.58 -3.98
CA ILE A 304 0.80 -12.86 -4.75
C ILE A 304 0.92 -13.44 -6.16
N ASP A 305 0.99 -14.77 -6.28
CA ASP A 305 1.13 -15.45 -7.58
C ASP A 305 -0.05 -15.13 -8.50
N MET A 306 -1.26 -15.04 -7.95
CA MET A 306 -2.47 -14.65 -8.68
C MET A 306 -2.42 -13.17 -9.10
N ASN A 307 -1.87 -12.29 -8.28
CA ASN A 307 -1.69 -10.88 -8.63
C ASN A 307 -0.71 -10.71 -9.80
N ASP A 308 0.41 -11.44 -9.77
CA ASP A 308 1.38 -11.44 -10.86
C ASP A 308 0.83 -12.09 -12.13
N TYR A 309 0.04 -13.14 -12.01
CA TYR A 309 -0.69 -13.74 -13.13
C TYR A 309 -1.63 -12.71 -13.78
N GLN A 310 -2.38 -11.96 -12.98
CA GLN A 310 -3.32 -10.94 -13.49
C GLN A 310 -2.60 -9.85 -14.29
N ARG A 311 -1.47 -9.35 -13.79
CA ARG A 311 -0.63 -8.35 -14.48
C ARG A 311 -0.13 -8.86 -15.84
N ARG A 312 0.44 -10.09 -15.86
CA ARG A 312 0.91 -10.73 -17.10
C ARG A 312 -0.22 -10.97 -18.08
N ARG A 313 -1.33 -11.55 -17.60
CA ARG A 313 -2.50 -11.84 -18.43
C ARG A 313 -3.04 -10.58 -19.10
N PHE A 314 -3.10 -9.46 -18.35
CA PHE A 314 -3.56 -8.20 -18.90
C PHE A 314 -2.63 -7.67 -20.00
N ALA A 315 -1.31 -7.70 -19.78
CA ALA A 315 -0.33 -7.32 -20.79
C ALA A 315 -0.42 -8.22 -22.03
N SER A 316 -0.54 -9.55 -21.85
CA SER A 316 -0.73 -10.50 -22.96
C SER A 316 -1.98 -10.19 -23.78
N ARG A 317 -3.10 -9.82 -23.13
CA ARG A 317 -4.32 -9.42 -23.86
C ARG A 317 -4.10 -8.19 -24.75
N ILE A 318 -3.33 -7.21 -24.29
CA ILE A 318 -2.99 -6.03 -25.10
C ILE A 318 -2.21 -6.48 -26.35
N ILE A 319 -1.21 -7.34 -26.17
CA ILE A 319 -0.40 -7.85 -27.28
C ILE A 319 -1.26 -8.67 -28.26
N ASP A 320 -2.09 -9.58 -27.75
CA ASP A 320 -2.99 -10.41 -28.56
C ASP A 320 -3.97 -9.55 -29.37
N SER A 321 -4.51 -8.48 -28.77
CA SER A 321 -5.46 -7.56 -29.42
C SER A 321 -4.80 -6.72 -30.54
N LEU A 322 -3.49 -6.58 -30.48
CA LEU A 322 -2.67 -5.86 -31.47
C LEU A 322 -1.96 -6.79 -32.47
N PHE A 323 -2.61 -7.90 -32.83
CA PHE A 323 -2.11 -8.89 -33.79
C PHE A 323 -0.83 -9.60 -33.33
N ASN A 324 -0.75 -9.91 -32.04
CA ASN A 324 0.39 -10.59 -31.39
C ASN A 324 1.75 -9.87 -31.53
N THR A 325 1.73 -8.55 -31.71
CA THR A 325 2.95 -7.75 -31.73
C THR A 325 2.67 -6.32 -31.28
N VAL A 326 3.54 -5.77 -30.47
CA VAL A 326 3.52 -4.37 -30.04
C VAL A 326 4.80 -3.63 -30.38
N THR A 327 5.75 -4.31 -31.04
CA THR A 327 7.01 -3.72 -31.45
C THR A 327 6.75 -2.49 -32.33
N ASP A 328 7.39 -1.37 -31.97
CA ASP A 328 7.28 -0.07 -32.62
C ASP A 328 5.85 0.55 -32.59
N LYS A 329 4.92 -0.04 -31.83
CA LYS A 329 3.59 0.53 -31.66
C LYS A 329 3.54 1.48 -30.48
N LYS A 330 2.89 2.62 -30.69
CA LYS A 330 2.61 3.59 -29.64
C LYS A 330 1.44 3.08 -28.76
N ILE A 331 1.66 2.98 -27.46
CA ILE A 331 0.64 2.59 -26.49
C ILE A 331 0.52 3.70 -25.43
N ALA A 332 -0.67 4.26 -25.30
CA ALA A 332 -0.98 5.23 -24.27
C ALA A 332 -1.30 4.50 -22.94
N ILE A 333 -0.59 4.84 -21.87
CA ILE A 333 -0.84 4.35 -20.51
C ILE A 333 -1.42 5.51 -19.71
N LEU A 334 -2.69 5.39 -19.30
CA LEU A 334 -3.40 6.37 -18.48
C LEU A 334 -3.50 5.88 -17.03
N GLY A 335 -2.85 6.61 -16.14
CA GLY A 335 -2.72 6.25 -14.74
C GLY A 335 -1.49 5.41 -14.43
N PHE A 336 -0.67 5.91 -13.51
CA PHE A 336 0.56 5.26 -13.08
C PHE A 336 0.60 5.03 -11.55
N ALA A 337 -0.14 5.83 -10.76
CA ALA A 337 -0.37 5.56 -9.35
C ALA A 337 -1.07 4.19 -9.17
N PHE A 338 -0.82 3.52 -8.05
CA PHE A 338 -1.41 2.19 -7.81
C PHE A 338 -2.94 2.20 -7.66
N LYS A 339 -3.53 3.34 -7.35
CA LYS A 339 -4.98 3.63 -7.33
C LYS A 339 -5.23 5.13 -7.46
N LYS A 340 -6.49 5.54 -7.62
CA LYS A 340 -6.88 6.96 -7.64
C LYS A 340 -6.68 7.65 -6.27
N ASP A 341 -6.66 8.97 -6.28
CA ASP A 341 -6.57 9.87 -5.11
C ASP A 341 -5.26 9.76 -4.32
N THR A 342 -4.20 9.26 -4.96
CA THR A 342 -2.84 9.24 -4.42
C THR A 342 -1.80 9.43 -5.53
N GLY A 343 -0.61 9.92 -5.17
CA GLY A 343 0.56 9.93 -6.05
C GLY A 343 1.52 8.76 -5.80
N ASP A 344 1.14 7.77 -4.98
CA ASP A 344 1.99 6.63 -4.64
C ASP A 344 2.04 5.61 -5.78
N THR A 345 3.26 5.30 -6.22
CA THR A 345 3.54 4.35 -7.30
C THR A 345 4.09 3.01 -6.82
N ARG A 346 4.35 2.85 -5.53
CA ARG A 346 4.96 1.64 -4.98
C ARG A 346 4.13 0.40 -5.33
N GLU A 347 4.77 -0.60 -5.93
CA GLU A 347 4.13 -1.84 -6.39
C GLU A 347 2.93 -1.62 -7.34
N SER A 348 2.86 -0.46 -8.00
CA SER A 348 1.81 -0.20 -8.99
C SER A 348 1.84 -1.23 -10.11
N SER A 349 0.68 -1.76 -10.47
CA SER A 349 0.55 -2.69 -11.60
C SER A 349 0.96 -2.05 -12.92
N SER A 350 0.87 -0.72 -13.03
CA SER A 350 1.32 0.04 -14.21
C SER A 350 2.81 -0.17 -14.49
N ILE A 351 3.65 -0.26 -13.46
CA ILE A 351 5.09 -0.53 -13.61
C ILE A 351 5.33 -1.88 -14.30
N TYR A 352 4.66 -2.92 -13.81
CA TYR A 352 4.82 -4.28 -14.35
C TYR A 352 4.24 -4.44 -15.76
N ILE A 353 3.08 -3.84 -16.01
CA ILE A 353 2.45 -3.83 -17.34
C ILE A 353 3.35 -3.07 -18.33
N SER A 354 3.86 -1.90 -17.94
CA SER A 354 4.80 -1.13 -18.75
C SER A 354 6.07 -1.95 -19.06
N LYS A 355 6.61 -2.65 -18.05
CA LYS A 355 7.75 -3.54 -18.25
C LYS A 355 7.47 -4.59 -19.33
N TYR A 356 6.36 -5.33 -19.22
CA TYR A 356 6.04 -6.38 -20.20
C TYR A 356 5.90 -5.81 -21.62
N LEU A 357 5.29 -4.63 -21.77
CA LEU A 357 5.12 -4.00 -23.06
C LEU A 357 6.44 -3.45 -23.61
N MET A 358 7.31 -2.88 -22.78
CA MET A 358 8.65 -2.43 -23.19
C MET A 358 9.54 -3.62 -23.58
N ASP A 359 9.46 -4.75 -22.89
CA ASP A 359 10.21 -5.97 -23.22
C ASP A 359 9.83 -6.50 -24.62
N GLU A 360 8.60 -6.22 -25.09
CA GLU A 360 8.11 -6.53 -26.44
C GLU A 360 8.34 -5.38 -27.45
N GLY A 361 9.04 -4.31 -27.04
CA GLY A 361 9.43 -3.21 -27.91
C GLY A 361 8.36 -2.16 -28.18
N ALA A 362 7.35 -2.04 -27.32
CA ALA A 362 6.33 -0.99 -27.45
C ALA A 362 6.87 0.39 -27.05
N HIS A 363 6.41 1.44 -27.71
CA HIS A 363 6.62 2.83 -27.31
C HIS A 363 5.50 3.28 -26.39
N LEU A 364 5.81 3.56 -25.12
CA LEU A 364 4.84 3.92 -24.10
C LEU A 364 4.73 5.43 -23.97
N HIS A 365 3.52 5.96 -24.06
CA HIS A 365 3.19 7.34 -23.74
C HIS A 365 2.35 7.37 -22.47
N ILE A 366 2.97 7.82 -21.35
CA ILE A 366 2.43 7.66 -20.00
C ILE A 366 1.94 9.01 -19.48
N TYR A 367 0.73 9.02 -18.95
CA TYR A 367 0.17 10.15 -18.23
C TYR A 367 -0.45 9.73 -16.90
N ASP A 368 -0.14 10.49 -15.86
CA ASP A 368 -0.83 10.42 -14.55
C ASP A 368 -1.03 11.83 -14.00
N PRO A 369 -2.22 12.17 -13.43
CA PRO A 369 -2.49 13.53 -12.95
C PRO A 369 -1.78 13.90 -11.64
N LYS A 370 -1.24 12.95 -10.89
CA LYS A 370 -0.66 13.16 -9.55
C LYS A 370 0.76 12.63 -9.39
N VAL A 371 1.21 11.74 -10.25
CA VAL A 371 2.57 11.19 -10.18
C VAL A 371 3.53 12.12 -10.92
N PRO A 372 4.59 12.62 -10.27
CA PRO A 372 5.62 13.42 -10.91
C PRO A 372 6.31 12.64 -12.05
N ARG A 373 6.68 13.34 -13.13
CA ARG A 373 7.36 12.73 -14.29
C ARG A 373 8.64 12.02 -13.90
N GLU A 374 9.41 12.62 -13.02
CA GLU A 374 10.68 12.10 -12.52
C GLU A 374 10.47 10.78 -11.77
N GLN A 375 9.37 10.66 -11.02
CA GLN A 375 9.05 9.44 -10.28
C GLN A 375 8.73 8.27 -11.24
N ILE A 376 7.98 8.52 -12.31
CA ILE A 376 7.68 7.49 -13.33
C ILE A 376 8.97 6.97 -13.95
N VAL A 377 9.89 7.86 -14.32
CA VAL A 377 11.18 7.48 -14.88
C VAL A 377 12.02 6.67 -13.88
N VAL A 378 12.09 7.11 -12.62
CA VAL A 378 12.81 6.39 -11.54
C VAL A 378 12.26 4.98 -11.36
N ASP A 379 10.93 4.82 -11.30
CA ASP A 379 10.30 3.51 -11.08
C ASP A 379 10.55 2.55 -12.26
N LEU A 380 10.46 3.05 -13.50
CA LEU A 380 10.69 2.23 -14.69
C LEU A 380 12.18 1.92 -14.90
N SER A 381 13.09 2.81 -14.50
CA SER A 381 14.55 2.60 -14.59
C SER A 381 15.10 1.73 -13.44
N HIS A 382 14.26 1.29 -12.51
CA HIS A 382 14.73 0.40 -11.45
C HIS A 382 15.30 -0.90 -12.03
N PRO A 383 16.49 -1.37 -11.59
CA PRO A 383 17.17 -2.54 -12.18
C PRO A 383 16.34 -3.83 -12.22
N GLY A 384 15.31 -3.95 -11.37
CA GLY A 384 14.35 -5.06 -11.39
C GLY A 384 13.23 -4.92 -12.44
N VAL A 385 13.11 -3.75 -13.06
CA VAL A 385 12.06 -3.43 -14.05
C VAL A 385 12.66 -3.41 -15.46
N SER A 386 13.59 -2.52 -15.72
CA SER A 386 14.21 -2.39 -17.06
C SER A 386 15.65 -1.89 -16.98
N LYS A 387 16.28 -1.76 -18.12
CA LYS A 387 17.58 -1.09 -18.27
C LYS A 387 17.34 0.39 -18.56
N ASP A 388 18.24 1.27 -18.10
CA ASP A 388 18.09 2.73 -18.25
C ASP A 388 17.97 3.16 -19.71
N ASP A 389 18.72 2.55 -20.62
CA ASP A 389 18.68 2.81 -22.06
C ASP A 389 17.33 2.45 -22.69
N GLN A 390 16.65 1.44 -22.19
CA GLN A 390 15.33 1.01 -22.66
C GLN A 390 14.27 2.06 -22.33
N VAL A 391 14.26 2.60 -21.11
CA VAL A 391 13.33 3.65 -20.69
C VAL A 391 13.52 4.92 -21.53
N ALA A 392 14.76 5.37 -21.69
CA ALA A 392 15.06 6.56 -22.49
C ALA A 392 14.59 6.45 -23.96
N ARG A 393 14.59 5.24 -24.51
CA ARG A 393 14.20 4.97 -25.90
C ARG A 393 12.71 4.75 -26.09
N LEU A 394 12.05 4.06 -25.13
CA LEU A 394 10.68 3.56 -25.32
C LEU A 394 9.63 4.33 -24.52
N VAL A 395 10.01 5.22 -23.59
CA VAL A 395 9.05 5.88 -22.71
C VAL A 395 9.02 7.39 -22.95
N THR A 396 7.83 7.90 -23.18
CA THR A 396 7.53 9.34 -23.22
C THR A 396 6.52 9.67 -22.14
N ILE A 397 6.82 10.65 -21.29
CA ILE A 397 5.86 11.14 -20.28
C ILE A 397 5.09 12.31 -20.88
N SER A 398 3.81 12.10 -21.11
CA SER A 398 2.91 13.09 -21.68
C SER A 398 2.45 14.11 -20.65
N LYS A 399 2.14 15.34 -21.11
CA LYS A 399 1.68 16.43 -20.23
C LYS A 399 0.19 16.35 -19.91
N ASP A 400 -0.57 15.70 -20.79
CA ASP A 400 -2.01 15.49 -20.64
C ASP A 400 -2.43 14.16 -21.29
N PRO A 401 -3.65 13.64 -21.02
CA PRO A 401 -4.10 12.37 -21.56
C PRO A 401 -4.31 12.39 -23.08
N TYR A 402 -4.60 13.53 -23.67
CA TYR A 402 -4.83 13.64 -25.12
C TYR A 402 -3.51 13.49 -25.87
N GLU A 403 -2.44 14.16 -25.40
CA GLU A 403 -1.10 13.98 -25.96
C GLU A 403 -0.63 12.52 -25.88
N ALA A 404 -0.95 11.82 -24.78
CA ALA A 404 -0.64 10.40 -24.65
C ALA A 404 -1.37 9.57 -25.72
N CYS A 405 -2.64 9.88 -25.96
CA CYS A 405 -3.52 9.12 -26.86
C CYS A 405 -3.34 9.47 -28.34
N ASP A 406 -2.81 10.64 -28.67
CA ASP A 406 -2.65 11.07 -30.06
C ASP A 406 -1.82 10.07 -30.88
N GLY A 407 -2.37 9.54 -31.97
CA GLY A 407 -1.74 8.50 -32.79
C GLY A 407 -1.42 7.17 -32.07
N ALA A 408 -2.03 6.89 -30.94
CA ALA A 408 -1.80 5.63 -30.22
C ALA A 408 -2.52 4.45 -30.89
N HIS A 409 -1.86 3.30 -30.93
CA HIS A 409 -2.42 2.04 -31.41
C HIS A 409 -3.31 1.35 -30.37
N ALA A 410 -3.10 1.67 -29.09
CA ALA A 410 -3.96 1.27 -27.99
C ALA A 410 -3.92 2.30 -26.86
N VAL A 411 -5.03 2.41 -26.13
CA VAL A 411 -5.15 3.18 -24.89
C VAL A 411 -5.44 2.22 -23.77
N VAL A 412 -4.58 2.24 -22.74
CA VAL A 412 -4.63 1.35 -21.59
C VAL A 412 -4.85 2.18 -20.33
N ILE A 413 -5.96 1.94 -19.63
CA ILE A 413 -6.28 2.61 -18.38
C ILE A 413 -5.87 1.67 -17.24
N CYS A 414 -4.80 2.03 -16.52
CA CYS A 414 -4.29 1.25 -15.40
C CYS A 414 -4.81 1.75 -14.05
N THR A 415 -5.08 3.04 -13.90
CA THR A 415 -5.60 3.65 -12.68
C THR A 415 -6.93 4.34 -12.97
N GLU A 416 -7.94 4.06 -12.16
CA GLU A 416 -9.31 4.53 -12.37
C GLU A 416 -9.55 5.98 -11.90
N TRP A 417 -8.71 6.94 -12.32
CA TRP A 417 -8.94 8.36 -12.06
C TRP A 417 -10.31 8.79 -12.58
N ASP A 418 -11.05 9.61 -11.80
CA ASP A 418 -12.38 10.04 -12.20
C ASP A 418 -12.36 10.85 -13.51
N MET A 419 -11.29 11.58 -13.79
CA MET A 419 -11.09 12.28 -15.07
C MET A 419 -11.08 11.34 -16.29
N PHE A 420 -10.75 10.05 -16.11
CA PHE A 420 -10.80 9.05 -17.17
C PHE A 420 -12.19 8.39 -17.28
N LYS A 421 -13.03 8.47 -16.25
CA LYS A 421 -14.41 7.94 -16.22
C LYS A 421 -15.44 8.95 -16.70
N ASP A 422 -15.35 10.19 -16.21
CA ASP A 422 -16.24 11.29 -16.60
C ASP A 422 -15.92 11.84 -18.00
N GLY A 423 -15.03 11.19 -18.66
CA GLY A 423 -14.65 11.42 -20.03
C GLY A 423 -15.72 11.19 -21.06
N ARG A 424 -17.00 11.57 -20.77
CA ARG A 424 -17.90 11.96 -21.86
C ARG A 424 -17.24 12.99 -22.77
N ARG A 425 -16.26 13.78 -22.28
CA ARG A 425 -15.43 14.67 -23.11
C ARG A 425 -14.10 14.06 -23.55
N VAL A 426 -13.44 13.21 -22.74
CA VAL A 426 -12.17 12.56 -23.11
C VAL A 426 -12.41 11.26 -23.86
N LEU A 427 -13.37 10.44 -23.41
CA LEU A 427 -13.73 9.20 -24.08
C LEU A 427 -14.77 9.39 -25.20
N ASP A 428 -15.67 10.40 -25.15
CA ASP A 428 -16.58 10.67 -26.28
C ASP A 428 -15.85 11.38 -27.43
N GLY A 429 -14.86 12.24 -27.15
CA GLY A 429 -13.90 12.69 -28.16
C GLY A 429 -13.07 11.52 -28.69
N LEU A 430 -12.40 10.77 -27.80
CA LEU A 430 -11.66 9.56 -28.13
C LEU A 430 -12.57 8.42 -28.61
N HIS A 431 -13.74 8.20 -28.02
CA HIS A 431 -14.68 7.15 -28.42
C HIS A 431 -15.24 7.38 -29.82
N ASN A 432 -15.57 8.61 -30.17
CA ASN A 432 -16.00 8.93 -31.53
C ASN A 432 -14.84 8.86 -32.54
N GLU A 433 -13.65 9.31 -32.18
CA GLU A 433 -12.46 9.14 -33.01
C GLU A 433 -12.02 7.67 -33.06
N LEU A 434 -11.99 6.95 -31.95
CA LEU A 434 -11.59 5.55 -31.86
C LEU A 434 -12.60 4.60 -32.55
N GLN A 435 -13.91 4.84 -32.46
CA GLN A 435 -14.91 4.09 -33.21
C GLN A 435 -14.80 4.34 -34.73
N THR A 436 -14.47 5.56 -35.11
CA THR A 436 -14.26 5.93 -36.53
C THR A 436 -13.04 5.21 -37.14
N ILE A 437 -12.03 4.86 -36.31
CA ILE A 437 -10.81 4.15 -36.74
C ILE A 437 -10.85 2.63 -36.43
N GLY A 438 -11.96 2.10 -35.92
CA GLY A 438 -12.14 0.65 -35.69
C GLY A 438 -11.52 0.09 -34.43
N PHE A 439 -11.31 0.91 -33.39
CA PHE A 439 -10.82 0.42 -32.07
C PHE A 439 -11.84 -0.44 -31.37
N GLN A 440 -11.36 -1.50 -30.75
CA GLN A 440 -12.15 -2.42 -29.92
C GLN A 440 -11.94 -2.10 -28.44
N ILE A 441 -13.06 -1.90 -27.69
CA ILE A 441 -12.98 -1.70 -26.24
C ILE A 441 -13.01 -3.06 -25.56
N GLU A 442 -11.96 -3.36 -24.78
CA GLU A 442 -11.85 -4.56 -23.97
C GLU A 442 -11.85 -4.21 -22.47
N THR A 443 -12.72 -4.89 -21.73
CA THR A 443 -12.84 -4.71 -20.28
C THR A 443 -12.41 -5.98 -19.56
N ILE A 444 -11.70 -5.86 -18.44
CA ILE A 444 -11.33 -7.01 -17.60
C ILE A 444 -12.59 -7.73 -17.13
N GLY A 445 -12.59 -9.06 -17.29
CA GLY A 445 -13.67 -9.93 -16.84
C GLY A 445 -14.92 -9.96 -17.71
N LYS A 446 -14.87 -9.36 -18.91
CA LYS A 446 -15.93 -9.50 -19.92
C LYS A 446 -15.40 -10.17 -21.17
N LYS A 447 -16.20 -11.09 -21.74
CA LYS A 447 -15.88 -11.67 -23.04
C LYS A 447 -16.00 -10.59 -24.10
N VAL A 448 -14.97 -10.42 -24.90
CA VAL A 448 -15.03 -9.55 -26.06
C VAL A 448 -16.07 -10.11 -27.03
N SER A 449 -17.05 -9.30 -27.45
CA SER A 449 -17.99 -9.70 -28.50
C SER A 449 -17.18 -9.94 -29.77
N SER A 450 -16.99 -11.20 -30.09
CA SER A 450 -16.09 -11.63 -31.15
C SER A 450 -16.65 -11.32 -32.53
N LYS A 451 -16.12 -10.35 -33.19
CA LYS A 451 -15.76 -10.49 -34.59
C LYS A 451 -14.25 -10.72 -34.70
N ARG A 452 -13.69 -11.65 -33.92
CA ARG A 452 -12.37 -12.18 -34.20
C ARG A 452 -12.48 -13.00 -35.47
N ILE A 453 -11.75 -12.61 -36.49
CA ILE A 453 -11.35 -13.56 -37.55
C ILE A 453 -10.51 -14.62 -36.77
N PRO A 454 -10.94 -15.87 -36.73
CA PRO A 454 -10.17 -16.88 -36.00
C PRO A 454 -8.86 -17.11 -36.76
N TYR A 455 -7.79 -16.48 -36.31
CA TYR A 455 -6.47 -16.98 -36.61
C TYR A 455 -6.25 -18.15 -35.64
N ALA A 456 -6.51 -19.36 -36.12
CA ALA A 456 -6.08 -20.57 -35.44
C ALA A 456 -4.59 -20.75 -35.77
N PRO A 457 -3.64 -20.59 -34.82
CA PRO A 457 -2.34 -21.16 -35.02
C PRO A 457 -2.55 -22.68 -35.03
N SER A 458 -2.17 -23.32 -36.09
CA SER A 458 -2.01 -24.77 -36.13
C SER A 458 -0.79 -25.13 -35.28
N GLY A 459 -1.01 -25.25 -33.98
CA GLY A 459 -0.02 -25.63 -32.99
C GLY A 459 -0.73 -25.86 -31.65
N GLU A 460 -0.54 -27.06 -31.10
CA GLU A 460 -1.02 -27.39 -29.78
C GLU A 460 -0.52 -26.35 -28.79
N ILE A 461 -1.45 -25.75 -28.03
CA ILE A 461 -1.09 -24.91 -26.88
C ILE A 461 -0.26 -25.80 -25.95
N PRO A 462 0.97 -25.40 -25.58
CA PRO A 462 1.75 -26.16 -24.62
C PRO A 462 0.91 -26.31 -23.35
N LYS A 463 0.53 -27.50 -22.99
CA LYS A 463 -0.04 -27.80 -21.68
C LYS A 463 1.09 -27.57 -20.69
N PHE A 464 1.12 -26.39 -20.08
CA PHE A 464 1.94 -26.16 -18.90
C PHE A 464 1.45 -27.09 -17.80
N SER A 465 2.13 -28.20 -17.60
CA SER A 465 1.95 -29.01 -16.43
C SER A 465 2.63 -28.31 -15.26
N LEU A 466 2.04 -28.38 -14.08
CA LEU A 466 2.64 -27.91 -12.81
C LEU A 466 3.99 -28.61 -12.50
N GLN A 467 4.41 -29.58 -13.31
CA GLN A 467 5.68 -30.31 -13.19
C GLN A 467 6.86 -29.59 -13.86
N ASP A 468 6.62 -28.57 -14.71
CA ASP A 468 7.68 -27.87 -15.45
C ASP A 468 8.21 -26.61 -14.76
N MET A 469 7.83 -26.35 -13.52
CA MET A 469 8.51 -25.34 -12.72
C MET A 469 9.87 -25.87 -12.27
N PRO A 470 10.99 -25.17 -12.54
CA PRO A 470 12.28 -25.59 -12.06
C PRO A 470 12.26 -25.61 -10.52
N ASN A 471 12.33 -26.81 -9.95
CA ASN A 471 12.55 -27.05 -8.53
C ASN A 471 13.91 -26.41 -8.14
N LYS A 472 13.88 -25.15 -7.73
CA LYS A 472 15.00 -24.59 -6.98
C LYS A 472 14.95 -25.17 -5.56
N LYS A 473 15.61 -26.32 -5.39
CA LYS A 473 15.96 -26.84 -4.07
C LYS A 473 16.64 -25.72 -3.26
N PRO A 474 16.29 -25.52 -2.00
CA PRO A 474 17.09 -24.67 -1.12
C PRO A 474 18.48 -25.31 -1.01
N ARG A 475 19.52 -24.58 -1.35
CA ARG A 475 20.87 -24.95 -0.95
C ARG A 475 20.97 -24.71 0.56
N VAL A 476 21.35 -25.78 1.25
CA VAL A 476 21.69 -25.86 2.67
C VAL A 476 22.70 -24.78 3.06
#